data_c580e430130d75409ace436754a8ced1
#
_entry.id   c580e430130d75409ace436754a8ced1
#
_cell.length_a   1.000
_cell.length_b   1.000
_cell.length_c   1.000
_cell.angle_alpha   90.00
_cell.angle_beta   90.00
_cell.angle_gamma   90.00
#
_symmetry.space_group_name_H-M   'P 1'
#
loop_
_entity.id
_entity.type
_entity.pdbx_description
1 polymer ?
#
loop_
_entity_poly.entity_id
_entity_poly.type
_entity_poly.pdbx_seq_one_letter_code
_entity_poly.pdbx_strand_id
1 'polypeptide(L)'
;VNFRIPSVSYNKDSNTKGWKKVDKYTVEFTTKSPDSFFPYQICYILMSSPAQFDNTGKDWNKFAQNPSGTGPWKLTKMVPRERAEFIPFKGHWDSSRQPKLDKLITIPIPDPNARTAALLAGQVDWIEAPSPDAIPKLKERGMVISSNLYPHVWSWHLSRVEGSPWNDIRIRKAANLAVDRAGVKALLGGYAIEAKGHVTPADPWFGKPSFQIKYDPAAAKKLLKEAGHGPNNPV
;
A
#
# COMPACT_ATOMS: atom_id res chain seq x y z
N VAL A 1 21.86 12.83 13.51
CA VAL A 1 20.70 12.02 13.15
C VAL A 1 21.23 10.71 12.59
N ASN A 2 21.06 9.61 13.32
CA ASN A 2 21.39 8.30 12.80
C ASN A 2 20.19 7.78 12.01
N PHE A 3 20.25 7.91 10.67
CA PHE A 3 19.27 7.27 9.83
C PHE A 3 19.56 5.77 9.79
N ARG A 4 18.72 4.96 10.41
CA ARG A 4 18.61 3.55 10.05
C ARG A 4 17.45 3.45 9.06
N ILE A 5 17.77 3.07 7.84
CA ILE A 5 16.81 2.78 6.78
C ILE A 5 16.72 1.26 6.68
N PRO A 6 15.74 0.59 7.35
CA PRO A 6 15.73 -0.86 7.41
C PRO A 6 15.44 -1.54 6.06
N SER A 7 14.75 -0.86 5.15
CA SER A 7 14.21 -1.52 3.95
C SER A 7 14.79 -1.07 2.62
N VAL A 8 15.35 0.13 2.52
CA VAL A 8 15.82 0.67 1.23
C VAL A 8 17.33 0.54 1.03
N SER A 9 18.11 0.49 2.11
CA SER A 9 19.58 0.51 2.00
C SER A 9 20.25 -0.84 1.78
N TYR A 10 19.53 -1.96 1.90
CA TYR A 10 20.11 -3.30 1.80
C TYR A 10 19.51 -4.20 0.72
N ASN A 11 18.55 -3.74 -0.03
CA ASN A 11 18.15 -4.49 -1.22
C ASN A 11 19.24 -4.30 -2.27
N LYS A 12 19.90 -5.40 -2.69
CA LYS A 12 20.88 -5.40 -3.79
C LYS A 12 20.32 -4.79 -5.07
N ASP A 13 18.99 -4.83 -5.22
CA ASP A 13 18.24 -4.33 -6.36
C ASP A 13 17.85 -2.85 -6.23
N SER A 14 18.05 -2.23 -5.06
CA SER A 14 17.78 -0.80 -4.91
C SER A 14 18.79 0.03 -5.71
N ASN A 15 18.30 1.12 -6.33
CA ASN A 15 19.17 2.03 -7.07
C ASN A 15 20.05 2.91 -6.15
N THR A 16 19.97 2.73 -4.82
CA THR A 16 20.74 3.52 -3.86
C THR A 16 22.17 2.95 -3.72
N LYS A 17 23.16 3.75 -4.05
CA LYS A 17 24.58 3.44 -3.85
C LYS A 17 25.06 3.73 -2.42
N GLY A 18 24.47 4.74 -1.78
CA GLY A 18 24.78 5.11 -0.42
C GLY A 18 24.11 6.40 0.02
N TRP A 19 24.36 6.77 1.27
CA TRP A 19 23.92 8.02 1.85
C TRP A 19 25.02 8.56 2.79
N LYS A 20 25.05 9.87 2.98
CA LYS A 20 25.91 10.51 3.99
C LYS A 20 25.17 11.67 4.64
N LYS A 21 25.49 11.92 5.91
CA LYS A 21 25.11 13.14 6.59
C LYS A 21 26.09 14.24 6.17
N VAL A 22 25.58 15.32 5.58
CA VAL A 22 26.39 16.50 5.20
C VAL A 22 26.51 17.45 6.41
N ASP A 23 25.35 17.78 7.04
CA ASP A 23 25.31 18.64 8.22
C ASP A 23 24.13 18.24 9.14
N LYS A 24 23.74 19.13 10.07
CA LYS A 24 22.66 18.89 11.03
C LYS A 24 21.31 18.65 10.36
N TYR A 25 21.06 19.24 9.20
CA TYR A 25 19.78 19.27 8.52
C TYR A 25 19.80 18.65 7.12
N THR A 26 20.99 18.28 6.63
CA THR A 26 21.19 17.84 5.24
C THR A 26 21.68 16.40 5.19
N VAL A 27 20.98 15.58 4.41
CA VAL A 27 21.40 14.22 4.06
C VAL A 27 21.50 14.11 2.54
N GLU A 28 22.59 13.59 2.07
CA GLU A 28 22.83 13.31 0.65
C GLU A 28 22.61 11.83 0.37
N PHE A 29 21.86 11.52 -0.68
CA PHE A 29 21.69 10.18 -1.23
C PHE A 29 22.37 10.11 -2.59
N THR A 30 23.11 9.04 -2.83
CA THR A 30 23.72 8.76 -4.13
C THR A 30 23.06 7.56 -4.76
N THR A 31 22.51 7.70 -5.95
CA THR A 31 21.93 6.61 -6.72
C THR A 31 22.99 5.95 -7.62
N LYS A 32 22.80 4.68 -7.99
CA LYS A 32 23.72 3.93 -8.87
C LYS A 32 23.66 4.44 -10.31
N SER A 33 22.50 4.95 -10.71
CA SER A 33 22.23 5.54 -12.02
C SER A 33 21.21 6.67 -11.86
N PRO A 34 21.05 7.57 -12.83
CA PRO A 34 20.01 8.59 -12.80
C PRO A 34 18.64 7.97 -12.53
N ASP A 35 17.92 8.48 -11.54
CA ASP A 35 16.62 7.97 -11.09
C ASP A 35 15.66 9.14 -10.82
N SER A 36 14.85 9.47 -11.80
CA SER A 36 13.83 10.52 -11.68
C SER A 36 12.69 10.14 -10.72
N PHE A 37 12.56 8.85 -10.37
CA PHE A 37 11.53 8.36 -9.47
C PHE A 37 11.96 8.36 -8.00
N PHE A 38 13.26 8.52 -7.74
CA PHE A 38 13.82 8.51 -6.38
C PHE A 38 13.15 9.48 -5.41
N PRO A 39 12.80 10.74 -5.77
CA PRO A 39 12.09 11.65 -4.86
C PRO A 39 10.75 11.11 -4.35
N TYR A 40 10.08 10.26 -5.12
CA TYR A 40 8.82 9.62 -4.72
C TYR A 40 9.05 8.38 -3.86
N GLN A 41 10.17 7.69 -4.05
CA GLN A 41 10.56 6.52 -3.24
C GLN A 41 11.02 6.92 -1.84
N ILE A 42 11.58 8.11 -1.69
CA ILE A 42 12.12 8.59 -0.40
C ILE A 42 11.03 8.75 0.67
N CYS A 43 9.75 8.88 0.30
CA CYS A 43 8.63 8.94 1.24
C CYS A 43 8.49 7.66 2.09
N TYR A 44 9.02 6.52 1.64
CA TYR A 44 9.05 5.28 2.40
C TYR A 44 10.19 5.19 3.41
N ILE A 45 11.06 6.19 3.48
CA ILE A 45 12.11 6.30 4.49
C ILE A 45 11.47 6.85 5.77
N LEU A 46 11.05 5.95 6.64
CA LEU A 46 10.49 6.33 7.94
C LEU A 46 11.59 6.78 8.89
N MET A 47 11.48 8.01 9.41
CA MET A 47 12.44 8.57 10.35
C MET A 47 12.04 8.22 11.77
N SER A 48 12.91 7.49 12.47
CA SER A 48 12.76 7.15 13.89
C SER A 48 13.62 8.04 14.75
N SER A 49 13.13 8.43 15.94
CA SER A 49 13.87 9.23 16.91
C SER A 49 15.03 8.43 17.49
N PRO A 50 16.31 8.84 17.31
CA PRO A 50 17.44 8.16 17.95
C PRO A 50 17.36 8.22 19.48
N ALA A 51 16.97 9.36 20.05
CA ALA A 51 16.82 9.50 21.51
C ALA A 51 15.80 8.50 22.06
N GLN A 52 14.64 8.33 21.40
CA GLN A 52 13.66 7.35 21.84
C GLN A 52 14.16 5.91 21.65
N PHE A 53 14.91 5.64 20.59
CA PHE A 53 15.52 4.33 20.40
C PHE A 53 16.50 3.98 21.51
N ASP A 54 17.33 4.95 21.92
CA ASP A 54 18.25 4.79 23.07
C ASP A 54 17.48 4.60 24.38
N ASN A 55 16.43 5.41 24.63
CA ASN A 55 15.56 5.28 25.82
C ASN A 55 14.86 3.92 25.93
N THR A 56 14.60 3.26 24.81
CA THR A 56 14.02 1.91 24.80
C THR A 56 15.07 0.79 24.89
N GLY A 57 16.32 1.14 25.22
CA GLY A 57 17.42 0.19 25.32
C GLY A 57 17.87 -0.35 23.96
N LYS A 58 17.67 0.41 22.88
CA LYS A 58 17.97 0.03 21.48
C LYS A 58 17.20 -1.18 20.99
N ASP A 59 16.05 -1.43 21.58
CA ASP A 59 15.14 -2.52 21.26
C ASP A 59 13.98 -2.03 20.39
N TRP A 60 13.90 -2.52 19.15
CA TRP A 60 12.85 -2.12 18.21
C TRP A 60 11.45 -2.58 18.63
N ASN A 61 11.31 -3.67 19.38
CA ASN A 61 10.00 -4.12 19.87
C ASN A 61 9.48 -3.16 20.96
N LYS A 62 10.36 -2.72 21.85
CA LYS A 62 10.02 -1.70 22.86
C LYS A 62 9.76 -0.33 22.20
N PHE A 63 10.55 0.02 21.18
CA PHE A 63 10.31 1.23 20.40
C PHE A 63 8.95 1.20 19.70
N ALA A 64 8.57 0.07 19.10
CA ALA A 64 7.28 -0.09 18.43
C ALA A 64 6.08 0.09 19.38
N GLN A 65 6.24 -0.25 20.65
CA GLN A 65 5.22 -0.02 21.68
C GLN A 65 5.23 1.40 22.25
N ASN A 66 6.34 2.12 22.10
CA ASN A 66 6.53 3.48 22.58
C ASN A 66 7.20 4.34 21.48
N PRO A 67 6.58 4.50 20.31
CA PRO A 67 7.18 5.20 19.20
C PRO A 67 7.27 6.71 19.46
N SER A 68 8.29 7.33 18.86
CA SER A 68 8.37 8.77 18.73
C SER A 68 8.50 9.13 17.25
N GLY A 69 7.48 9.75 16.71
CA GLY A 69 7.38 10.17 15.33
C GLY A 69 7.25 11.69 15.20
N THR A 70 6.92 12.14 13.99
CA THR A 70 6.74 13.57 13.63
C THR A 70 5.30 13.92 13.26
N GLY A 71 4.36 12.98 13.49
CA GLY A 71 2.94 13.15 13.14
C GLY A 71 2.17 14.05 14.13
N PRO A 72 0.92 14.42 13.78
CA PRO A 72 0.07 15.29 14.58
C PRO A 72 -0.59 14.57 15.78
N TRP A 73 -0.39 13.28 15.91
CA TRP A 73 -0.93 12.47 17.00
C TRP A 73 0.18 11.93 17.89
N LYS A 74 -0.07 11.92 19.21
CA LYS A 74 0.79 11.32 20.21
C LYS A 74 0.15 10.04 20.75
N LEU A 75 0.86 8.91 20.65
CA LEU A 75 0.46 7.66 21.26
C LEU A 75 0.48 7.79 22.77
N THR A 76 -0.61 7.41 23.44
CA THR A 76 -0.75 7.42 24.92
C THR A 76 -0.89 6.03 25.51
N LYS A 77 -1.43 5.08 24.73
CA LYS A 77 -1.57 3.70 25.16
C LYS A 77 -1.48 2.76 23.96
N MET A 78 -0.76 1.66 24.12
CA MET A 78 -0.69 0.56 23.16
C MET A 78 -0.94 -0.74 23.89
N VAL A 79 -1.98 -1.46 23.49
CA VAL A 79 -2.21 -2.86 23.89
C VAL A 79 -2.15 -3.69 22.61
N PRO A 80 -1.08 -4.47 22.39
CA PRO A 80 -0.88 -5.22 21.16
C PRO A 80 -2.09 -6.11 20.85
N ARG A 81 -2.55 -6.09 19.60
CA ARG A 81 -3.71 -6.82 19.07
C ARG A 81 -5.07 -6.41 19.64
N GLU A 82 -5.12 -5.44 20.53
CA GLU A 82 -6.36 -4.96 21.15
C GLU A 82 -6.69 -3.54 20.70
N ARG A 83 -5.83 -2.56 21.03
CA ARG A 83 -6.06 -1.16 20.66
C ARG A 83 -4.82 -0.29 20.79
N ALA A 84 -4.84 0.84 20.09
CA ALA A 84 -3.95 1.96 20.35
C ALA A 84 -4.75 3.26 20.55
N GLU A 85 -4.33 4.08 21.52
CA GLU A 85 -5.00 5.33 21.89
C GLU A 85 -4.05 6.51 21.65
N PHE A 86 -4.60 7.55 21.05
CA PHE A 86 -3.83 8.74 20.66
C PHE A 86 -4.55 10.01 21.09
N ILE A 87 -3.78 11.02 21.40
CA ILE A 87 -4.26 12.39 21.64
C ILE A 87 -3.60 13.36 20.64
N PRO A 88 -4.21 14.52 20.35
CA PRO A 88 -3.59 15.54 19.52
C PRO A 88 -2.26 16.02 20.08
N PHE A 89 -1.26 16.17 19.20
CA PHE A 89 -0.02 16.84 19.55
C PHE A 89 -0.12 18.33 19.18
N LYS A 90 -0.48 19.16 20.15
CA LYS A 90 -0.68 20.61 19.93
C LYS A 90 0.58 21.36 19.45
N GLY A 91 1.77 20.80 19.69
CA GLY A 91 3.04 21.34 19.20
C GLY A 91 3.45 20.85 17.80
N HIS A 92 2.52 20.26 17.03
CA HIS A 92 2.82 19.83 15.67
C HIS A 92 3.22 21.03 14.78
N TRP A 93 4.28 20.84 14.00
CA TRP A 93 4.89 21.90 13.18
C TRP A 93 3.98 22.41 12.05
N ASP A 94 3.05 21.59 11.57
CA ASP A 94 2.09 21.96 10.52
C ASP A 94 0.71 22.18 11.16
N SER A 95 0.34 23.44 11.34
CA SER A 95 -0.94 23.83 11.93
C SER A 95 -2.16 23.43 11.09
N SER A 96 -2.00 23.29 9.78
CA SER A 96 -3.08 22.85 8.87
C SER A 96 -3.48 21.38 9.09
N ARG A 97 -2.61 20.58 9.69
CA ARG A 97 -2.78 19.17 10.00
C ARG A 97 -3.13 18.89 11.46
N GLN A 98 -3.46 19.92 12.24
CA GLN A 98 -3.88 19.73 13.63
C GLN A 98 -5.18 18.90 13.69
N PRO A 99 -5.21 17.82 14.49
CA PRO A 99 -6.41 17.03 14.68
C PRO A 99 -7.54 17.86 15.28
N LYS A 100 -8.76 17.62 14.79
CA LYS A 100 -9.99 18.26 15.30
C LYS A 100 -10.71 17.38 16.33
N LEU A 101 -10.22 16.17 16.58
CA LEU A 101 -10.76 15.23 17.56
C LEU A 101 -9.86 15.26 18.82
N ASP A 102 -10.47 15.09 19.99
CA ASP A 102 -9.74 15.08 21.27
C ASP A 102 -9.00 13.76 21.50
N LYS A 103 -9.49 12.67 20.89
CA LYS A 103 -8.92 11.34 21.02
C LYS A 103 -9.18 10.51 19.77
N LEU A 104 -8.20 9.68 19.41
CA LEU A 104 -8.33 8.64 18.39
C LEU A 104 -8.02 7.29 19.04
N ILE A 105 -8.93 6.32 18.85
CA ILE A 105 -8.72 4.93 19.28
C ILE A 105 -8.77 4.05 18.04
N THR A 106 -7.71 3.30 17.78
CA THR A 106 -7.67 2.31 16.71
C THR A 106 -7.80 0.90 17.27
N ILE A 107 -8.73 0.12 16.73
CA ILE A 107 -9.06 -1.24 17.17
C ILE A 107 -8.91 -2.18 15.97
N PRO A 108 -8.02 -3.18 16.02
CA PRO A 108 -7.90 -4.15 14.93
C PRO A 108 -9.08 -5.14 14.97
N ILE A 109 -9.93 -5.09 13.94
CA ILE A 109 -11.02 -6.06 13.73
C ILE A 109 -10.80 -6.68 12.35
N PRO A 110 -10.13 -7.85 12.24
CA PRO A 110 -9.74 -8.42 10.96
C PRO A 110 -10.91 -8.82 10.05
N ASP A 111 -11.99 -9.33 10.63
CA ASP A 111 -13.16 -9.75 9.86
C ASP A 111 -14.00 -8.55 9.39
N PRO A 112 -14.31 -8.40 8.09
CA PRO A 112 -15.05 -7.26 7.56
C PRO A 112 -16.52 -7.22 8.01
N ASN A 113 -17.14 -8.38 8.29
CA ASN A 113 -18.52 -8.42 8.75
C ASN A 113 -18.59 -7.99 10.21
N ALA A 114 -17.62 -8.41 11.04
CA ALA A 114 -17.50 -7.95 12.42
C ALA A 114 -17.25 -6.43 12.48
N ARG A 115 -16.40 -5.87 11.59
CA ARG A 115 -16.22 -4.40 11.49
C ARG A 115 -17.53 -3.69 11.17
N THR A 116 -18.28 -4.20 10.17
CA THR A 116 -19.57 -3.66 9.76
C THR A 116 -20.59 -3.72 10.92
N ALA A 117 -20.65 -4.83 11.63
CA ALA A 117 -21.53 -4.98 12.80
C ALA A 117 -21.16 -3.99 13.92
N ALA A 118 -19.87 -3.83 14.22
CA ALA A 118 -19.40 -2.88 15.23
C ALA A 118 -19.77 -1.43 14.88
N LEU A 119 -19.67 -1.02 13.61
CA LEU A 119 -20.11 0.30 13.15
C LEU A 119 -21.62 0.48 13.29
N LEU A 120 -22.41 -0.50 12.86
CA LEU A 120 -23.87 -0.44 12.96
C LEU A 120 -24.38 -0.45 14.40
N ALA A 121 -23.63 -1.05 15.31
CA ALA A 121 -23.91 -1.06 16.75
C ALA A 121 -23.40 0.20 17.49
N GLY A 122 -22.72 1.13 16.78
CA GLY A 122 -22.15 2.32 17.41
C GLY A 122 -20.94 2.04 18.32
N GLN A 123 -20.30 0.89 18.19
CA GLN A 123 -19.09 0.54 18.95
C GLN A 123 -17.83 1.21 18.38
N VAL A 124 -17.88 1.58 17.11
CA VAL A 124 -16.86 2.36 16.42
C VAL A 124 -17.53 3.39 15.52
N ASP A 125 -16.86 4.52 15.29
CA ASP A 125 -17.37 5.64 14.49
C ASP A 125 -16.96 5.55 13.01
N TRP A 126 -15.95 4.76 12.72
CA TRP A 126 -15.37 4.61 11.38
C TRP A 126 -14.80 3.22 11.19
N ILE A 127 -14.93 2.67 9.99
CA ILE A 127 -14.30 1.41 9.59
C ILE A 127 -13.63 1.54 8.22
N GLU A 128 -12.56 0.79 8.02
CA GLU A 128 -11.90 0.65 6.73
C GLU A 128 -12.38 -0.60 6.01
N ALA A 129 -12.50 -0.51 4.68
CA ALA A 129 -12.80 -1.62 3.78
C ALA A 129 -13.99 -2.48 4.24
N PRO A 130 -15.21 -1.92 4.31
CA PRO A 130 -16.40 -2.74 4.48
C PRO A 130 -16.54 -3.71 3.29
N SER A 131 -17.19 -4.86 3.52
CA SER A 131 -17.57 -5.74 2.40
C SER A 131 -18.41 -4.97 1.38
N PRO A 132 -18.18 -5.10 0.07
CA PRO A 132 -19.00 -4.45 -0.96
C PRO A 132 -20.50 -4.67 -0.79
N ASP A 133 -20.90 -5.87 -0.38
CA ASP A 133 -22.29 -6.24 -0.14
C ASP A 133 -22.92 -5.51 1.06
N ALA A 134 -22.11 -5.05 2.00
CA ALA A 134 -22.59 -4.28 3.15
C ALA A 134 -22.85 -2.80 2.83
N ILE A 135 -22.27 -2.27 1.76
CA ILE A 135 -22.33 -0.84 1.44
C ILE A 135 -23.76 -0.31 1.25
N PRO A 136 -24.68 -1.00 0.53
CA PRO A 136 -26.06 -0.54 0.43
C PRO A 136 -26.73 -0.37 1.80
N LYS A 137 -26.60 -1.37 2.67
CA LYS A 137 -27.16 -1.33 4.02
C LYS A 137 -26.54 -0.22 4.88
N LEU A 138 -25.24 0.03 4.76
CA LEU A 138 -24.58 1.13 5.47
C LEU A 138 -25.15 2.48 5.03
N LYS A 139 -25.37 2.68 3.73
CA LYS A 139 -25.99 3.90 3.18
C LYS A 139 -27.43 4.08 3.68
N GLU A 140 -28.25 3.02 3.68
CA GLU A 140 -29.61 3.03 4.20
C GLU A 140 -29.66 3.44 5.68
N ARG A 141 -28.62 3.11 6.44
CA ARG A 141 -28.44 3.50 7.85
C ARG A 141 -27.81 4.88 8.03
N GLY A 142 -27.67 5.67 6.95
CA GLY A 142 -27.15 7.04 6.98
C GLY A 142 -25.63 7.14 7.09
N MET A 143 -24.89 6.04 6.91
CA MET A 143 -23.42 6.07 6.94
C MET A 143 -22.87 6.70 5.67
N VAL A 144 -21.86 7.54 5.83
CA VAL A 144 -21.15 8.17 4.70
C VAL A 144 -20.09 7.22 4.19
N ILE A 145 -20.15 6.88 2.91
CA ILE A 145 -19.12 6.06 2.25
C ILE A 145 -18.13 7.00 1.57
N SER A 146 -16.92 7.09 2.14
CA SER A 146 -15.81 7.80 1.54
C SER A 146 -15.01 6.82 0.67
N SER A 147 -14.92 7.09 -0.61
CA SER A 147 -14.10 6.32 -1.55
C SER A 147 -13.17 7.24 -2.33
N ASN A 148 -11.98 6.76 -2.62
CA ASN A 148 -11.00 7.49 -3.41
C ASN A 148 -10.32 6.55 -4.41
N LEU A 149 -9.85 7.12 -5.53
CA LEU A 149 -9.05 6.39 -6.48
C LEU A 149 -7.68 6.09 -5.84
N TYR A 150 -7.33 4.81 -5.83
CA TYR A 150 -6.04 4.39 -5.32
C TYR A 150 -4.91 4.82 -6.28
N PRO A 151 -3.79 5.32 -5.79
CA PRO A 151 -2.74 5.88 -6.65
C PRO A 151 -1.96 4.82 -7.43
N HIS A 152 -2.15 3.55 -7.15
CA HIS A 152 -1.50 2.43 -7.83
C HIS A 152 -2.48 1.30 -8.11
N VAL A 153 -2.12 0.43 -9.04
CA VAL A 153 -2.93 -0.74 -9.37
C VAL A 153 -2.68 -1.88 -8.38
N TRP A 154 -3.71 -2.63 -8.10
CA TRP A 154 -3.60 -3.91 -7.41
C TRP A 154 -3.18 -4.96 -8.43
N SER A 155 -1.95 -5.40 -8.34
CA SER A 155 -1.34 -6.31 -9.31
C SER A 155 -0.93 -7.62 -8.67
N TRP A 156 -0.98 -8.69 -9.45
CA TRP A 156 -0.30 -9.92 -9.08
C TRP A 156 1.19 -9.79 -9.41
N HIS A 157 2.03 -10.12 -8.46
CA HIS A 157 3.47 -10.15 -8.64
C HIS A 157 3.86 -11.52 -9.20
N LEU A 158 4.21 -11.54 -10.48
CA LEU A 158 4.63 -12.76 -11.17
C LEU A 158 6.12 -12.99 -10.90
N SER A 159 6.45 -14.08 -10.21
CA SER A 159 7.83 -14.41 -9.87
C SER A 159 8.63 -14.72 -11.14
N ARG A 160 9.78 -14.08 -11.30
CA ARG A 160 10.70 -14.24 -12.43
C ARG A 160 12.02 -14.90 -12.03
N VAL A 161 12.00 -15.71 -10.98
CA VAL A 161 13.15 -16.54 -10.60
C VAL A 161 13.53 -17.50 -11.75
N GLU A 162 14.74 -18.00 -11.71
CA GLU A 162 15.20 -19.01 -12.69
C GLU A 162 14.24 -20.21 -12.72
N GLY A 163 13.96 -20.71 -13.94
CA GLY A 163 12.99 -21.80 -14.14
C GLY A 163 11.52 -21.41 -14.06
N SER A 164 11.17 -20.19 -13.69
CA SER A 164 9.77 -19.77 -13.60
C SER A 164 9.11 -19.64 -14.98
N PRO A 165 7.89 -20.18 -15.19
CA PRO A 165 7.15 -20.01 -16.44
C PRO A 165 6.83 -18.53 -16.73
N TRP A 166 6.77 -17.69 -15.71
CA TRP A 166 6.54 -16.25 -15.85
C TRP A 166 7.70 -15.50 -16.51
N ASN A 167 8.84 -16.15 -16.78
CA ASN A 167 9.89 -15.57 -17.61
C ASN A 167 9.47 -15.43 -19.07
N ASP A 168 8.54 -16.28 -19.55
CA ASP A 168 7.96 -16.15 -20.90
C ASP A 168 6.94 -15.00 -20.95
N ILE A 169 7.18 -14.05 -21.84
CA ILE A 169 6.26 -12.90 -22.01
C ILE A 169 4.89 -13.31 -22.54
N ARG A 170 4.79 -14.41 -23.28
CA ARG A 170 3.52 -14.92 -23.82
C ARG A 170 2.62 -15.36 -22.68
N ILE A 171 3.17 -16.03 -21.67
CA ILE A 171 2.44 -16.46 -20.47
C ILE A 171 1.95 -15.25 -19.67
N ARG A 172 2.80 -14.23 -19.47
CA ARG A 172 2.38 -12.99 -18.78
C ARG A 172 1.27 -12.24 -19.53
N LYS A 173 1.36 -12.17 -20.87
CA LYS A 173 0.30 -11.57 -21.69
C LYS A 173 -0.99 -12.39 -21.62
N ALA A 174 -0.89 -13.70 -21.68
CA ALA A 174 -2.05 -14.61 -21.56
C ALA A 174 -2.77 -14.40 -20.20
N ALA A 175 -2.02 -14.35 -19.09
CA ALA A 175 -2.60 -14.09 -17.78
C ALA A 175 -3.35 -12.73 -17.75
N ASN A 176 -2.79 -11.69 -18.34
CA ASN A 176 -3.47 -10.40 -18.43
C ASN A 176 -4.75 -10.41 -19.24
N LEU A 177 -4.77 -11.16 -20.36
CA LEU A 177 -5.93 -11.29 -21.24
C LEU A 177 -7.02 -12.19 -20.63
N ALA A 178 -6.66 -13.08 -19.71
CA ALA A 178 -7.61 -13.99 -19.06
C ALA A 178 -8.41 -13.35 -17.93
N VAL A 179 -8.00 -12.19 -17.41
CA VAL A 179 -8.66 -11.52 -16.28
C VAL A 179 -9.84 -10.68 -16.75
N ASP A 180 -11.05 -11.06 -16.36
CA ASP A 180 -12.26 -10.26 -16.52
C ASP A 180 -12.31 -9.13 -15.47
N ARG A 181 -11.76 -7.98 -15.81
CA ARG A 181 -11.71 -6.81 -14.91
C ARG A 181 -13.08 -6.16 -14.72
N ALA A 182 -13.95 -6.26 -15.72
CA ALA A 182 -15.33 -5.77 -15.59
C ALA A 182 -16.13 -6.63 -14.59
N GLY A 183 -15.96 -7.95 -14.64
CA GLY A 183 -16.52 -8.86 -13.64
C GLY A 183 -15.99 -8.59 -12.23
N VAL A 184 -14.66 -8.39 -12.08
CA VAL A 184 -14.06 -8.00 -10.79
C VAL A 184 -14.63 -6.69 -10.28
N LYS A 185 -14.79 -5.67 -11.15
CA LYS A 185 -15.42 -4.41 -10.77
C LYS A 185 -16.85 -4.59 -10.29
N ALA A 186 -17.64 -5.45 -10.96
CA ALA A 186 -19.00 -5.74 -10.56
C ALA A 186 -19.05 -6.43 -9.18
N LEU A 187 -18.18 -7.44 -8.95
CA LEU A 187 -18.03 -8.10 -7.64
C LEU A 187 -17.68 -7.13 -6.50
N LEU A 188 -16.94 -6.06 -6.81
CA LEU A 188 -16.61 -5.00 -5.87
C LEU A 188 -17.66 -3.89 -5.78
N GLY A 189 -18.89 -4.16 -6.21
CA GLY A 189 -20.01 -3.19 -6.13
C GLY A 189 -19.77 -1.90 -6.92
N GLY A 190 -18.88 -1.94 -7.94
CA GLY A 190 -18.50 -0.77 -8.72
C GLY A 190 -17.39 0.09 -8.09
N TYR A 191 -16.91 -0.24 -6.88
CA TYR A 191 -15.84 0.49 -6.17
C TYR A 191 -14.44 0.12 -6.66
N ALA A 192 -14.30 -0.13 -7.96
CA ALA A 192 -13.01 -0.37 -8.61
C ALA A 192 -12.99 0.29 -9.99
N ILE A 193 -11.81 0.67 -10.43
CA ILE A 193 -11.55 1.14 -11.80
C ILE A 193 -10.69 0.09 -12.50
N GLU A 194 -11.06 -0.27 -13.72
CA GLU A 194 -10.31 -1.23 -14.51
C GLU A 194 -8.90 -0.71 -14.82
N ALA A 195 -7.88 -1.47 -14.41
CA ALA A 195 -6.50 -1.11 -14.71
C ALA A 195 -6.22 -1.19 -16.21
N LYS A 196 -5.62 -0.14 -16.77
CA LYS A 196 -5.16 -0.06 -18.16
C LYS A 196 -3.64 0.02 -18.31
N GLY A 197 -2.94 0.03 -17.20
CA GLY A 197 -1.48 0.11 -17.11
C GLY A 197 -1.01 -0.03 -15.68
N HIS A 198 0.24 0.29 -15.44
CA HIS A 198 0.84 0.27 -14.11
C HIS A 198 0.36 1.44 -13.22
N VAL A 199 0.00 2.54 -13.85
CA VAL A 199 -0.61 3.72 -13.24
C VAL A 199 -1.90 4.06 -13.97
N THR A 200 -2.66 5.04 -13.49
CA THR A 200 -3.90 5.45 -14.13
C THR A 200 -3.62 6.22 -15.43
N PRO A 201 -4.53 6.23 -16.43
CA PRO A 201 -4.36 7.02 -17.64
C PRO A 201 -4.24 8.54 -17.38
N ALA A 202 -4.67 9.02 -16.22
CA ALA A 202 -4.55 10.41 -15.83
C ALA A 202 -3.15 10.78 -15.31
N ASP A 203 -2.33 9.80 -14.99
CA ASP A 203 -0.98 10.04 -14.50
C ASP A 203 -0.02 10.46 -15.62
N PRO A 204 0.87 11.44 -15.36
CA PRO A 204 1.88 11.86 -16.33
C PRO A 204 2.80 10.73 -16.82
N TRP A 205 2.95 9.70 -15.98
CA TRP A 205 3.81 8.54 -16.27
C TRP A 205 3.11 7.39 -16.99
N PHE A 206 1.81 7.50 -17.30
CA PHE A 206 1.08 6.44 -18.02
C PHE A 206 1.70 6.11 -19.37
N GLY A 207 2.16 7.14 -20.10
CA GLY A 207 2.86 6.97 -21.37
C GLY A 207 1.97 6.40 -22.47
N LYS A 208 2.57 5.59 -23.33
CA LYS A 208 1.89 4.93 -24.46
C LYS A 208 2.19 3.43 -24.44
N PRO A 209 1.48 2.63 -23.60
CA PRO A 209 1.75 1.20 -23.50
C PRO A 209 1.45 0.50 -24.80
N SER A 210 2.40 -0.31 -25.28
CA SER A 210 2.28 -1.10 -26.51
C SER A 210 1.35 -2.30 -26.36
N PHE A 211 1.14 -2.78 -25.14
CA PHE A 211 0.22 -3.88 -24.83
C PHE A 211 -1.10 -3.32 -24.29
N GLN A 212 -2.19 -3.64 -24.99
CA GLN A 212 -3.53 -3.24 -24.54
C GLN A 212 -4.09 -4.27 -23.56
N ILE A 213 -4.36 -3.83 -22.33
CA ILE A 213 -5.00 -4.64 -21.31
C ILE A 213 -6.49 -4.75 -21.64
N LYS A 214 -6.95 -5.96 -22.00
CA LYS A 214 -8.36 -6.27 -22.32
C LYS A 214 -8.68 -7.68 -21.83
N TYR A 215 -9.94 -8.00 -21.73
CA TYR A 215 -10.40 -9.37 -21.52
C TYR A 215 -10.56 -10.09 -22.87
N ASP A 216 -9.74 -11.11 -23.10
CA ASP A 216 -9.74 -11.87 -24.35
C ASP A 216 -9.23 -13.30 -24.09
N PRO A 217 -10.11 -14.18 -23.55
CA PRO A 217 -9.74 -15.56 -23.22
C PRO A 217 -9.28 -16.39 -24.42
N ALA A 218 -9.79 -16.08 -25.63
CA ALA A 218 -9.38 -16.78 -26.83
C ALA A 218 -7.91 -16.48 -27.19
N ALA A 219 -7.54 -15.20 -27.17
CA ALA A 219 -6.16 -14.79 -27.38
C ALA A 219 -5.24 -15.30 -26.26
N ALA A 220 -5.72 -15.36 -25.01
CA ALA A 220 -4.98 -15.94 -23.90
C ALA A 220 -4.65 -17.42 -24.14
N LYS A 221 -5.65 -18.23 -24.51
CA LYS A 221 -5.46 -19.65 -24.85
C LYS A 221 -4.49 -19.86 -26.01
N LYS A 222 -4.56 -19.01 -27.04
CA LYS A 222 -3.63 -19.05 -28.18
C LYS A 222 -2.18 -18.82 -27.72
N LEU A 223 -1.94 -17.80 -26.91
CA LEU A 223 -0.59 -17.48 -26.39
C LEU A 223 -0.05 -18.60 -25.49
N LEU A 224 -0.89 -19.23 -24.66
CA LEU A 224 -0.48 -20.37 -23.84
C LEU A 224 -0.09 -21.55 -24.72
N LYS A 225 -0.87 -21.88 -25.77
CA LYS A 225 -0.55 -22.94 -26.72
C LYS A 225 0.79 -22.67 -27.45
N GLU A 226 1.01 -21.43 -27.89
CA GLU A 226 2.28 -21.03 -28.53
C GLU A 226 3.47 -21.13 -27.56
N ALA A 227 3.24 -21.00 -26.26
CA ALA A 227 4.25 -21.18 -25.21
C ALA A 227 4.42 -22.65 -24.77
N GLY A 228 3.68 -23.61 -25.38
CA GLY A 228 3.75 -25.04 -25.05
C GLY A 228 2.85 -25.48 -23.90
N HIS A 229 1.91 -24.62 -23.47
CA HIS A 229 0.99 -24.91 -22.36
C HIS A 229 -0.44 -25.16 -22.83
N GLY A 230 -1.15 -26.00 -22.07
CA GLY A 230 -2.54 -26.38 -22.34
C GLY A 230 -3.12 -27.24 -21.23
N PRO A 231 -4.30 -27.89 -21.46
CA PRO A 231 -4.95 -28.70 -20.43
C PRO A 231 -4.08 -29.82 -19.85
N ASN A 232 -3.23 -30.44 -20.69
CA ASN A 232 -2.35 -31.55 -20.30
C ASN A 232 -0.97 -31.08 -19.80
N ASN A 233 -0.65 -29.83 -19.94
CA ASN A 233 0.59 -29.19 -19.47
C ASN A 233 0.28 -27.76 -19.00
N PRO A 234 -0.35 -27.59 -17.84
CA PRO A 234 -0.71 -26.27 -17.32
C PRO A 234 0.55 -25.45 -16.95
N VAL A 235 0.37 -24.13 -16.82
CA VAL A 235 1.39 -23.20 -16.31
C VAL A 235 1.59 -23.40 -14.82
#